data_9046652af6da9625b1b3aa4cd5404992
#
_entry.id   9046652af6da9625b1b3aa4cd5404992
#
_cell.length_a   1.000
_cell.length_b   1.000
_cell.length_c   1.000
_cell.angle_alpha   90.00
_cell.angle_beta   90.00
_cell.angle_gamma   90.00
#
_symmetry.space_group_name_H-M   'P 1'
#
loop_
_entity.id
_entity.type
_entity.pdbx_description
1 polymer ?
#
loop_
_entity_poly.entity_id
_entity_poly.type
_entity_poly.pdbx_seq_one_letter_code
_entity_poly.pdbx_strand_id
1 'polypeptide(L)'
;MRLLNQLARALLSLAITVVIGGFLTAALVRLSPGFGVDEHELDPARDVAALRAQEALRPEHDNFFAYSVRHTAAMLRGDLGFSRNWNRPVAGLLRERWPVTAQLMAVGILGGWALALAFALPGLIYPSRVWNVLAASVSSLLLCVPSAALALLIFVYAGPVRAVMALAVFPRVFQYLRNVLSHAALQPHVMAARARGIGTARILLWHIVPVAAPQMLALAGVSVSMAFGAAVAVEVICDFPGVGQLAWKAALARDLPLLVTLTMLVTLATQMTNALADMVSGRRAEVQA
;
A
#
# COMPACT_ATOMS: atom_id res chain seq x y z
N MET A 1 2.17 18.77 -25.51
CA MET A 1 3.09 17.63 -25.77
C MET A 1 3.72 17.03 -24.49
N ARG A 2 4.24 17.82 -23.53
CA ARG A 2 4.88 17.28 -22.29
C ARG A 2 3.93 16.46 -21.43
N LEU A 3 2.69 16.93 -21.19
CA LEU A 3 1.67 16.19 -20.41
C LEU A 3 1.27 14.87 -21.07
N LEU A 4 1.16 14.82 -22.38
CA LEU A 4 0.83 13.59 -23.10
C LEU A 4 1.95 12.55 -22.95
N ASN A 5 3.22 13.00 -23.02
CA ASN A 5 4.39 12.13 -22.81
C ASN A 5 4.52 11.66 -21.36
N GLN A 6 4.16 12.49 -20.38
CA GLN A 6 4.13 12.08 -18.96
C GLN A 6 3.04 11.03 -18.70
N LEU A 7 1.83 11.26 -19.24
CA LEU A 7 0.73 10.30 -19.18
C LEU A 7 1.08 8.97 -19.87
N ALA A 8 1.65 9.05 -21.08
CA ALA A 8 2.06 7.84 -21.79
C ALA A 8 3.12 7.03 -21.03
N ARG A 9 4.12 7.71 -20.44
CA ARG A 9 5.14 7.05 -19.59
C ARG A 9 4.53 6.46 -18.33
N ALA A 10 3.62 7.17 -17.66
CA ALA A 10 2.93 6.65 -16.47
C ALA A 10 2.07 5.43 -16.79
N LEU A 11 1.32 5.45 -17.91
CA LEU A 11 0.53 4.31 -18.36
C LEU A 11 1.41 3.12 -18.75
N LEU A 12 2.51 3.37 -19.42
CA LEU A 12 3.47 2.33 -19.82
C LEU A 12 4.13 1.71 -18.58
N SER A 13 4.61 2.51 -17.63
CA SER A 13 5.21 2.00 -16.39
C SER A 13 4.19 1.22 -15.57
N LEU A 14 2.96 1.69 -15.46
CA LEU A 14 1.85 1.01 -14.81
C LEU A 14 1.59 -0.36 -15.44
N ALA A 15 1.45 -0.42 -16.77
CA ALA A 15 1.20 -1.67 -17.48
C ALA A 15 2.34 -2.68 -17.28
N ILE A 16 3.59 -2.21 -17.43
CA ILE A 16 4.79 -3.05 -17.23
C ILE A 16 4.85 -3.59 -15.81
N THR A 17 4.65 -2.74 -14.80
CA THR A 17 4.76 -3.15 -13.38
C THR A 17 3.66 -4.14 -13.01
N VAL A 18 2.42 -3.93 -13.46
CA VAL A 18 1.30 -4.84 -13.20
C VAL A 18 1.54 -6.20 -13.85
N VAL A 19 1.99 -6.22 -15.11
CA VAL A 19 2.28 -7.47 -15.83
C VAL A 19 3.44 -8.23 -15.19
N ILE A 20 4.54 -7.53 -14.86
CA ILE A 20 5.69 -8.14 -14.19
C ILE A 20 5.30 -8.66 -12.81
N GLY A 21 4.53 -7.90 -12.02
CA GLY A 21 4.06 -8.31 -10.71
C GLY A 21 3.20 -9.58 -10.77
N GLY A 22 2.26 -9.64 -11.70
CA GLY A 22 1.44 -10.83 -11.94
C GLY A 22 2.27 -12.03 -12.39
N PHE A 23 3.20 -11.82 -13.32
CA PHE A 23 4.11 -12.86 -13.80
C PHE A 23 5.01 -13.43 -12.69
N LEU A 24 5.65 -12.55 -11.89
CA LEU A 24 6.49 -12.96 -10.77
C LEU A 24 5.69 -13.74 -9.71
N THR A 25 4.48 -13.28 -9.39
CA THR A 25 3.60 -13.98 -8.45
C THR A 25 3.25 -15.37 -8.95
N ALA A 26 2.85 -15.48 -10.20
CA ALA A 26 2.53 -16.76 -10.81
C ALA A 26 3.77 -17.70 -10.87
N ALA A 27 4.95 -17.13 -11.14
CA ALA A 27 6.21 -17.88 -11.14
C ALA A 27 6.55 -18.42 -9.73
N LEU A 28 6.47 -17.56 -8.70
CA LEU A 28 6.76 -17.94 -7.33
C LEU A 28 5.81 -19.02 -6.80
N VAL A 29 4.53 -18.90 -7.09
CA VAL A 29 3.54 -19.92 -6.68
C VAL A 29 3.84 -21.26 -7.38
N ARG A 30 4.16 -21.24 -8.67
CA ARG A 30 4.45 -22.46 -9.44
C ARG A 30 5.77 -23.11 -9.06
N LEU A 31 6.79 -22.32 -8.72
CA LEU A 31 8.11 -22.83 -8.27
C LEU A 31 8.09 -23.23 -6.79
N SER A 32 7.01 -22.95 -6.07
CA SER A 32 6.86 -23.33 -4.67
C SER A 32 6.84 -24.85 -4.53
N PRO A 33 7.62 -25.43 -3.59
CA PRO A 33 7.59 -26.87 -3.32
C PRO A 33 6.17 -27.35 -3.04
N GLY A 34 5.72 -28.41 -3.73
CA GLY A 34 4.38 -28.97 -3.59
C GLY A 34 3.28 -28.21 -4.38
N PHE A 35 3.63 -27.39 -5.39
CA PHE A 35 2.66 -26.89 -6.35
C PHE A 35 2.00 -28.06 -7.09
N GLY A 36 0.66 -28.07 -7.13
CA GLY A 36 -0.11 -29.17 -7.75
C GLY A 36 -0.54 -30.28 -6.78
N VAL A 37 -0.05 -30.26 -5.52
CA VAL A 37 -0.55 -31.17 -4.46
C VAL A 37 -1.65 -30.40 -3.71
N ASP A 38 -2.91 -30.74 -3.96
CA ASP A 38 -4.04 -30.22 -3.20
C ASP A 38 -4.09 -30.87 -1.79
N GLU A 39 -4.29 -30.08 -0.75
CA GLU A 39 -4.58 -30.63 0.61
C GLU A 39 -5.79 -31.59 0.59
N HIS A 40 -6.68 -31.43 -0.39
CA HIS A 40 -7.81 -32.30 -0.61
C HIS A 40 -7.44 -33.66 -1.23
N GLU A 41 -6.23 -33.83 -1.76
CA GLU A 41 -5.71 -35.15 -2.22
C GLU A 41 -5.36 -36.07 -1.04
N LEU A 42 -5.18 -35.52 0.15
CA LEU A 42 -4.94 -36.28 1.36
C LEU A 42 -6.21 -36.84 2.01
N ASP A 43 -7.38 -36.57 1.44
CA ASP A 43 -8.66 -37.12 1.91
C ASP A 43 -8.86 -38.53 1.28
N PRO A 44 -8.71 -39.62 2.10
CA PRO A 44 -8.78 -41.00 1.61
C PRO A 44 -10.16 -41.38 1.07
N ALA A 45 -11.18 -40.55 1.25
CA ALA A 45 -12.55 -40.82 0.80
C ALA A 45 -12.85 -40.36 -0.65
N ARG A 46 -11.91 -39.72 -1.34
CA ARG A 46 -12.10 -39.23 -2.72
C ARG A 46 -11.45 -40.12 -3.74
N ASP A 47 -12.12 -40.29 -4.88
CA ASP A 47 -11.63 -41.07 -6.01
C ASP A 47 -10.42 -40.34 -6.66
N VAL A 48 -9.23 -40.88 -6.41
CA VAL A 48 -7.94 -40.38 -6.89
C VAL A 48 -7.91 -40.31 -8.44
N ALA A 49 -8.65 -41.19 -9.13
CA ALA A 49 -8.70 -41.20 -10.57
C ALA A 49 -9.51 -40.01 -11.12
N ALA A 50 -10.62 -39.65 -10.47
CA ALA A 50 -11.43 -38.48 -10.83
C ALA A 50 -10.64 -37.16 -10.59
N LEU A 51 -9.90 -37.08 -9.49
CA LEU A 51 -9.03 -35.94 -9.18
C LEU A 51 -7.92 -35.76 -10.22
N ARG A 52 -7.22 -36.82 -10.61
CA ARG A 52 -6.19 -36.80 -11.66
C ARG A 52 -6.74 -36.44 -13.04
N ALA A 53 -7.92 -36.91 -13.39
CA ALA A 53 -8.60 -36.53 -14.64
C ALA A 53 -8.97 -35.05 -14.66
N GLN A 54 -9.42 -34.51 -13.53
CA GLN A 54 -9.74 -33.10 -13.36
C GLN A 54 -8.48 -32.22 -13.38
N GLU A 55 -7.36 -32.70 -12.81
CA GLU A 55 -6.05 -32.05 -12.87
C GLU A 55 -5.48 -31.99 -14.27
N ALA A 56 -5.57 -33.06 -15.04
CA ALA A 56 -5.10 -33.11 -16.42
C ALA A 56 -5.81 -32.10 -17.34
N LEU A 57 -7.02 -31.69 -17.00
CA LEU A 57 -7.80 -30.67 -17.71
C LEU A 57 -7.51 -29.22 -17.22
N ARG A 58 -6.60 -29.06 -16.25
CA ARG A 58 -6.27 -27.74 -15.68
C ARG A 58 -5.44 -26.92 -16.66
N PRO A 59 -5.90 -25.72 -17.12
CA PRO A 59 -5.14 -24.85 -18.01
C PRO A 59 -3.82 -24.34 -17.41
N GLU A 60 -3.62 -24.51 -16.11
CA GLU A 60 -2.44 -24.08 -15.37
C GLU A 60 -1.24 -25.01 -15.56
N HIS A 61 -1.45 -26.24 -16.02
CA HIS A 61 -0.37 -27.17 -16.39
C HIS A 61 0.21 -26.87 -17.78
N ASP A 62 -0.52 -26.08 -18.60
CA ASP A 62 -0.01 -25.55 -19.86
C ASP A 62 1.15 -24.58 -19.63
N ASN A 63 1.84 -24.21 -20.72
CA ASN A 63 2.93 -23.26 -20.71
C ASN A 63 2.61 -22.05 -19.78
N PHE A 64 3.40 -21.91 -18.72
CA PHE A 64 3.31 -20.84 -17.72
C PHE A 64 3.12 -19.45 -18.36
N PHE A 65 3.85 -19.16 -19.43
CA PHE A 65 3.74 -17.91 -20.17
C PHE A 65 2.35 -17.72 -20.80
N ALA A 66 1.83 -18.79 -21.42
CA ALA A 66 0.50 -18.77 -22.02
C ALA A 66 -0.62 -18.55 -21.00
N TYR A 67 -0.51 -19.15 -19.80
CA TYR A 67 -1.41 -18.91 -18.68
C TYR A 67 -1.39 -17.43 -18.25
N SER A 68 -0.20 -16.88 -17.98
CA SER A 68 -0.05 -15.49 -17.52
C SER A 68 -0.60 -14.48 -18.53
N VAL A 69 -0.33 -14.68 -19.82
CA VAL A 69 -0.85 -13.82 -20.89
C VAL A 69 -2.37 -13.92 -20.99
N ARG A 70 -2.93 -15.13 -20.99
CA ARG A 70 -4.38 -15.34 -21.03
C ARG A 70 -5.10 -14.75 -19.84
N HIS A 71 -4.55 -14.95 -18.62
CA HIS A 71 -5.12 -14.42 -17.39
C HIS A 71 -5.10 -12.88 -17.37
N THR A 72 -3.98 -12.27 -17.77
CA THR A 72 -3.88 -10.80 -17.90
C THR A 72 -4.87 -10.27 -18.93
N ALA A 73 -5.01 -10.93 -20.08
CA ALA A 73 -5.97 -10.54 -21.11
C ALA A 73 -7.44 -10.69 -20.65
N ALA A 74 -7.75 -11.71 -19.86
CA ALA A 74 -9.05 -11.90 -19.25
C ALA A 74 -9.38 -10.78 -18.24
N MET A 75 -8.42 -10.43 -17.39
CA MET A 75 -8.55 -9.32 -16.43
C MET A 75 -8.83 -7.98 -17.13
N LEU A 76 -8.17 -7.69 -18.25
CA LEU A 76 -8.42 -6.48 -19.05
C LEU A 76 -9.83 -6.44 -19.62
N ARG A 77 -10.49 -7.59 -19.78
CA ARG A 77 -11.91 -7.73 -20.19
C ARG A 77 -12.88 -7.70 -19.01
N GLY A 78 -12.37 -7.55 -17.77
CA GLY A 78 -13.18 -7.57 -16.55
C GLY A 78 -13.42 -8.94 -15.95
N ASP A 79 -12.86 -10.00 -16.53
CA ASP A 79 -12.92 -11.34 -15.96
C ASP A 79 -11.75 -11.54 -14.99
N LEU A 80 -12.05 -11.47 -13.69
CA LEU A 80 -11.09 -11.65 -12.61
C LEU A 80 -10.82 -13.13 -12.27
N GLY A 81 -11.47 -14.05 -12.97
CA GLY A 81 -11.33 -15.48 -12.77
C GLY A 81 -12.13 -16.01 -11.59
N PHE A 82 -11.87 -17.27 -11.28
CA PHE A 82 -12.58 -18.04 -10.28
C PHE A 82 -11.58 -18.62 -9.27
N SER A 83 -11.86 -18.42 -7.97
CA SER A 83 -11.05 -18.98 -6.89
C SER A 83 -11.40 -20.45 -6.70
N ARG A 84 -10.37 -21.28 -6.66
CA ARG A 84 -10.55 -22.74 -6.49
C ARG A 84 -10.81 -23.12 -5.05
N ASN A 85 -10.05 -22.53 -4.14
CA ASN A 85 -10.17 -22.85 -2.73
C ASN A 85 -11.54 -22.44 -2.14
N TRP A 86 -12.07 -21.27 -2.58
CA TRP A 86 -13.36 -20.78 -2.12
C TRP A 86 -14.53 -21.20 -3.03
N ASN A 87 -14.26 -21.82 -4.17
CA ASN A 87 -15.27 -22.19 -5.17
C ASN A 87 -16.24 -21.04 -5.49
N ARG A 88 -15.70 -19.83 -5.68
CA ARG A 88 -16.44 -18.57 -5.90
C ARG A 88 -15.70 -17.66 -6.88
N PRO A 89 -16.44 -16.79 -7.63
CA PRO A 89 -15.80 -15.79 -8.48
C PRO A 89 -14.97 -14.80 -7.64
N VAL A 90 -13.75 -14.50 -8.11
CA VAL A 90 -12.82 -13.60 -7.43
C VAL A 90 -13.42 -12.20 -7.24
N ALA A 91 -14.21 -11.72 -8.21
CA ALA A 91 -14.92 -10.44 -8.12
C ALA A 91 -15.83 -10.36 -6.89
N GLY A 92 -16.55 -11.43 -6.56
CA GLY A 92 -17.40 -11.51 -5.36
C GLY A 92 -16.60 -11.44 -4.07
N LEU A 93 -15.52 -12.22 -3.98
CA LEU A 93 -14.63 -12.21 -2.82
C LEU A 93 -14.00 -10.82 -2.61
N LEU A 94 -13.56 -10.18 -3.68
CA LEU A 94 -12.97 -8.86 -3.61
C LEU A 94 -13.98 -7.81 -3.16
N ARG A 95 -15.19 -7.83 -3.67
CA ARG A 95 -16.28 -6.91 -3.29
C ARG A 95 -16.61 -6.99 -1.80
N GLU A 96 -16.58 -8.18 -1.21
CA GLU A 96 -16.81 -8.39 0.21
C GLU A 96 -15.63 -7.90 1.08
N ARG A 97 -14.38 -8.09 0.61
CA ARG A 97 -13.16 -7.85 1.40
C ARG A 97 -12.58 -6.45 1.24
N TRP A 98 -12.74 -5.83 0.07
CA TRP A 98 -12.17 -4.51 -0.22
C TRP A 98 -12.62 -3.41 0.73
N PRO A 99 -13.91 -3.29 1.13
CA PRO A 99 -14.33 -2.23 2.04
C PRO A 99 -13.64 -2.29 3.40
N VAL A 100 -13.35 -3.50 3.90
CA VAL A 100 -12.66 -3.70 5.19
C VAL A 100 -11.22 -3.16 5.11
N THR A 101 -10.48 -3.56 4.08
CA THR A 101 -9.11 -3.07 3.84
C THR A 101 -9.10 -1.56 3.62
N ALA A 102 -10.00 -1.04 2.78
CA ALA A 102 -10.07 0.39 2.49
C ALA A 102 -10.36 1.22 3.76
N GLN A 103 -11.28 0.78 4.61
CA GLN A 103 -11.57 1.43 5.88
C GLN A 103 -10.37 1.39 6.82
N LEU A 104 -9.71 0.24 6.94
CA LEU A 104 -8.52 0.07 7.78
C LEU A 104 -7.38 0.99 7.32
N MET A 105 -7.13 1.04 6.03
CA MET A 105 -6.13 1.93 5.42
C MET A 105 -6.47 3.41 5.60
N ALA A 106 -7.73 3.80 5.39
CA ALA A 106 -8.17 5.18 5.57
C ALA A 106 -7.92 5.66 7.01
N VAL A 107 -8.29 4.85 8.01
CA VAL A 107 -8.01 5.16 9.42
C VAL A 107 -6.50 5.23 9.67
N GLY A 108 -5.72 4.32 9.11
CA GLY A 108 -4.26 4.29 9.23
C GLY A 108 -3.60 5.53 8.64
N ILE A 109 -3.98 5.90 7.42
CA ILE A 109 -3.42 7.06 6.72
C ILE A 109 -3.83 8.35 7.46
N LEU A 110 -5.11 8.57 7.70
CA LEU A 110 -5.60 9.76 8.37
C LEU A 110 -5.03 9.91 9.79
N GLY A 111 -5.03 8.82 10.57
CA GLY A 111 -4.45 8.79 11.91
C GLY A 111 -2.93 9.01 11.90
N GLY A 112 -2.21 8.35 10.99
CA GLY A 112 -0.76 8.51 10.83
C GLY A 112 -0.37 9.93 10.43
N TRP A 113 -1.11 10.57 9.51
CA TRP A 113 -0.91 11.96 9.12
C TRP A 113 -1.27 12.93 10.26
N ALA A 114 -2.38 12.71 10.97
CA ALA A 114 -2.77 13.52 12.12
C ALA A 114 -1.69 13.50 13.20
N LEU A 115 -1.17 12.31 13.54
CA LEU A 115 -0.06 12.16 14.48
C LEU A 115 1.21 12.84 13.95
N ALA A 116 1.55 12.65 12.67
CA ALA A 116 2.73 13.26 12.08
C ALA A 116 2.69 14.80 12.13
N LEU A 117 1.53 15.39 11.83
CA LEU A 117 1.31 16.84 11.97
C LEU A 117 1.36 17.27 13.43
N ALA A 118 0.70 16.54 14.34
CA ALA A 118 0.71 16.85 15.77
C ALA A 118 2.12 16.85 16.39
N PHE A 119 3.02 16.02 15.87
CA PHE A 119 4.42 16.00 16.35
C PHE A 119 5.33 16.97 15.58
N ALA A 120 5.10 17.20 14.27
CA ALA A 120 5.96 18.06 13.46
C ALA A 120 5.69 19.55 13.67
N LEU A 121 4.41 19.98 13.80
CA LEU A 121 4.05 21.39 13.89
C LEU A 121 4.56 22.09 15.16
N PRO A 122 4.47 21.51 16.37
CA PRO A 122 5.03 22.14 17.56
C PRO A 122 6.55 22.37 17.44
N GLY A 123 7.28 21.43 16.88
CA GLY A 123 8.73 21.57 16.67
C GLY A 123 9.11 22.67 15.66
N LEU A 124 8.19 23.03 14.74
CA LEU A 124 8.38 24.08 13.76
C LEU A 124 7.98 25.46 14.33
N ILE A 125 6.89 25.51 15.11
CA ILE A 125 6.33 26.75 15.71
C ILE A 125 7.18 27.19 16.90
N TYR A 126 7.53 26.25 17.77
CA TYR A 126 8.32 26.46 18.97
C TYR A 126 9.60 25.60 18.86
N PRO A 127 10.73 26.14 18.33
CA PRO A 127 11.95 25.37 18.08
C PRO A 127 12.62 24.94 19.40
N SER A 128 12.03 23.94 20.07
CA SER A 128 12.59 23.31 21.25
C SER A 128 13.45 22.11 20.85
N ARG A 129 14.73 22.12 21.27
CA ARG A 129 15.66 20.99 21.03
C ARG A 129 15.14 19.71 21.68
N VAL A 130 14.59 19.83 22.90
CA VAL A 130 14.05 18.68 23.65
C VAL A 130 12.87 18.05 22.90
N TRP A 131 11.90 18.86 22.47
CA TRP A 131 10.76 18.36 21.70
C TRP A 131 11.19 17.66 20.40
N ASN A 132 12.10 18.29 19.66
CA ASN A 132 12.57 17.75 18.39
C ASN A 132 13.33 16.42 18.57
N VAL A 133 14.12 16.28 19.65
CA VAL A 133 14.81 15.03 19.96
C VAL A 133 13.81 13.96 20.39
N LEU A 134 12.88 14.28 21.28
CA LEU A 134 11.85 13.32 21.73
C LEU A 134 11.00 12.81 20.58
N ALA A 135 10.47 13.72 19.75
CA ALA A 135 9.67 13.36 18.60
C ALA A 135 10.43 12.49 17.59
N ALA A 136 11.70 12.82 17.34
CA ALA A 136 12.55 12.02 16.47
C ALA A 136 12.85 10.64 17.08
N SER A 137 13.13 10.56 18.38
CA SER A 137 13.40 9.30 19.07
C SER A 137 12.17 8.38 19.06
N VAL A 138 10.99 8.89 19.39
CA VAL A 138 9.75 8.12 19.34
C VAL A 138 9.50 7.59 17.93
N SER A 139 9.63 8.44 16.92
CA SER A 139 9.45 8.02 15.52
C SER A 139 10.49 6.96 15.12
N SER A 140 11.75 7.11 15.50
CA SER A 140 12.81 6.16 15.16
C SER A 140 12.62 4.81 15.86
N LEU A 141 12.22 4.81 17.13
CA LEU A 141 11.90 3.59 17.87
C LEU A 141 10.74 2.82 17.20
N LEU A 142 9.67 3.53 16.81
CA LEU A 142 8.54 2.90 16.12
C LEU A 142 8.93 2.34 14.74
N LEU A 143 9.89 2.95 14.04
CA LEU A 143 10.40 2.42 12.76
C LEU A 143 11.18 1.11 12.94
N CYS A 144 11.82 0.91 14.08
CA CYS A 144 12.55 -0.32 14.37
C CYS A 144 11.60 -1.51 14.64
N VAL A 145 10.34 -1.24 15.00
CA VAL A 145 9.36 -2.28 15.30
C VAL A 145 8.60 -2.66 14.02
N PRO A 146 8.65 -3.92 13.57
CA PRO A 146 7.86 -4.39 12.44
C PRO A 146 6.36 -4.20 12.70
N SER A 147 5.59 -3.83 11.66
CA SER A 147 4.13 -3.65 11.78
C SER A 147 3.41 -4.90 12.29
N ALA A 148 3.92 -6.08 11.96
CA ALA A 148 3.43 -7.36 12.46
C ALA A 148 3.59 -7.48 13.99
N ALA A 149 4.75 -7.08 14.53
CA ALA A 149 4.98 -7.10 15.97
C ALA A 149 4.10 -6.08 16.69
N LEU A 150 3.91 -4.88 16.12
CA LEU A 150 2.96 -3.88 16.64
C LEU A 150 1.53 -4.42 16.65
N ALA A 151 1.13 -5.10 15.58
CA ALA A 151 -0.20 -5.71 15.49
C ALA A 151 -0.42 -6.76 16.58
N LEU A 152 0.54 -7.66 16.76
CA LEU A 152 0.48 -8.71 17.79
C LEU A 152 0.43 -8.10 19.19
N LEU A 153 1.29 -7.11 19.46
CA LEU A 153 1.35 -6.47 20.78
C LEU A 153 0.01 -5.80 21.12
N ILE A 154 -0.54 -5.00 20.21
CA ILE A 154 -1.82 -4.31 20.45
C ILE A 154 -2.98 -5.32 20.53
N PHE A 155 -2.96 -6.38 19.72
CA PHE A 155 -3.96 -7.44 19.77
C PHE A 155 -3.97 -8.16 21.12
N VAL A 156 -2.81 -8.55 21.64
CA VAL A 156 -2.67 -9.26 22.93
C VAL A 156 -3.14 -8.40 24.10
N TYR A 157 -2.86 -7.10 24.08
CA TYR A 157 -3.30 -6.17 25.14
C TYR A 157 -4.70 -5.61 24.93
N ALA A 158 -5.52 -6.21 24.05
CA ALA A 158 -6.89 -5.80 23.74
C ALA A 158 -7.02 -4.32 23.35
N GLY A 159 -5.97 -3.76 22.75
CA GLY A 159 -5.96 -2.40 22.26
C GLY A 159 -6.76 -2.23 20.96
N PRO A 160 -7.03 -0.97 20.55
CA PRO A 160 -7.75 -0.71 19.32
C PRO A 160 -6.87 -1.06 18.09
N VAL A 161 -7.15 -2.18 17.44
CA VAL A 161 -6.38 -2.69 16.31
C VAL A 161 -6.19 -1.64 15.19
N ARG A 162 -7.18 -0.75 15.00
CA ARG A 162 -7.07 0.36 14.04
C ARG A 162 -5.93 1.33 14.37
N ALA A 163 -5.51 1.46 15.64
CA ALA A 163 -4.38 2.29 16.02
C ALA A 163 -3.04 1.73 15.50
N VAL A 164 -2.94 0.40 15.32
CA VAL A 164 -1.75 -0.22 14.70
C VAL A 164 -1.44 0.41 13.36
N MET A 165 -2.46 0.60 12.53
CA MET A 165 -2.31 1.17 11.20
C MET A 165 -1.79 2.62 11.25
N ALA A 166 -2.34 3.42 12.17
CA ALA A 166 -1.86 4.79 12.36
C ALA A 166 -0.40 4.81 12.84
N LEU A 167 -0.04 3.95 13.80
CA LEU A 167 1.32 3.83 14.32
C LEU A 167 2.31 3.27 13.29
N ALA A 168 1.88 2.41 12.37
CA ALA A 168 2.72 1.89 11.30
C ALA A 168 3.04 2.96 10.23
N VAL A 169 2.08 3.83 9.93
CA VAL A 169 2.23 4.91 8.93
C VAL A 169 2.93 6.15 9.51
N PHE A 170 2.60 6.51 10.76
CA PHE A 170 3.07 7.73 11.43
C PHE A 170 4.57 7.98 11.32
N PRO A 171 5.48 7.05 11.66
CA PRO A 171 6.90 7.38 11.81
C PRO A 171 7.55 7.85 10.51
N ARG A 172 7.24 7.18 9.40
CA ARG A 172 7.77 7.55 8.08
C ARG A 172 7.19 8.87 7.59
N VAL A 173 5.88 9.04 7.73
CA VAL A 173 5.20 10.30 7.38
C VAL A 173 5.76 11.44 8.21
N PHE A 174 5.94 11.27 9.52
CA PHE A 174 6.50 12.28 10.41
C PHE A 174 7.91 12.71 9.99
N GLN A 175 8.83 11.77 9.79
CA GLN A 175 10.21 12.10 9.42
C GLN A 175 10.29 12.85 8.10
N TYR A 176 9.54 12.39 7.10
CA TYR A 176 9.52 13.04 5.80
C TYR A 176 8.87 14.43 5.87
N LEU A 177 7.71 14.52 6.50
CA LEU A 177 6.97 15.78 6.67
C LEU A 177 7.77 16.81 7.43
N ARG A 178 8.43 16.41 8.53
CA ARG A 178 9.33 17.28 9.29
C ARG A 178 10.45 17.83 8.42
N ASN A 179 11.10 16.99 7.63
CA ASN A 179 12.18 17.43 6.74
C ASN A 179 11.66 18.43 5.70
N VAL A 180 10.56 18.12 5.03
CA VAL A 180 9.96 18.99 4.01
C VAL A 180 9.57 20.36 4.59
N LEU A 181 8.88 20.37 5.74
CA LEU A 181 8.48 21.61 6.41
C LEU A 181 9.67 22.41 6.91
N SER A 182 10.69 21.75 7.44
CA SER A 182 11.92 22.42 7.91
C SER A 182 12.67 23.08 6.74
N HIS A 183 12.81 22.39 5.61
CA HIS A 183 13.41 22.98 4.41
C HIS A 183 12.63 24.18 3.88
N ALA A 184 11.30 24.07 3.83
CA ALA A 184 10.45 25.18 3.41
C ALA A 184 10.56 26.39 4.37
N ALA A 185 10.72 26.16 5.68
CA ALA A 185 10.86 27.20 6.69
C ALA A 185 12.18 27.99 6.61
N LEU A 186 13.22 27.44 5.98
CA LEU A 186 14.53 28.06 5.77
C LEU A 186 14.61 28.90 4.49
N GLN A 187 13.55 28.94 3.69
CA GLN A 187 13.54 29.72 2.43
C GLN A 187 13.64 31.22 2.69
N PRO A 188 14.34 32.01 1.81
CA PRO A 188 14.56 33.44 2.00
C PRO A 188 13.27 34.26 2.17
N HIS A 189 12.21 33.90 1.46
CA HIS A 189 10.92 34.59 1.56
C HIS A 189 10.25 34.39 2.94
N VAL A 190 10.46 33.24 3.60
CA VAL A 190 9.99 32.98 4.96
C VAL A 190 10.77 33.82 5.97
N MET A 191 12.08 33.96 5.78
CA MET A 191 12.91 34.83 6.61
C MET A 191 12.51 36.30 6.47
N ALA A 192 12.24 36.75 5.24
CA ALA A 192 11.74 38.11 4.99
C ALA A 192 10.36 38.36 5.64
N ALA A 193 9.46 37.36 5.62
CA ALA A 193 8.15 37.44 6.27
C ALA A 193 8.29 37.56 7.80
N ARG A 194 9.22 36.79 8.40
CA ARG A 194 9.53 36.92 9.85
C ARG A 194 10.08 38.29 10.19
N ALA A 195 11.01 38.84 9.39
CA ALA A 195 11.56 40.17 9.61
C ALA A 195 10.50 41.28 9.54
N ARG A 196 9.42 41.07 8.78
CA ARG A 196 8.24 41.97 8.71
C ARG A 196 7.28 41.82 9.89
N GLY A 197 7.56 40.95 10.86
CA GLY A 197 6.70 40.72 12.03
C GLY A 197 5.41 39.94 11.74
N ILE A 198 5.34 39.21 10.62
CA ILE A 198 4.17 38.37 10.30
C ILE A 198 4.08 37.25 11.33
N GLY A 199 2.87 37.03 11.88
CA GLY A 199 2.65 36.00 12.90
C GLY A 199 2.93 34.58 12.41
N THR A 200 3.45 33.73 13.27
CA THR A 200 3.91 32.36 12.96
C THR A 200 2.87 31.48 12.28
N ALA A 201 1.60 31.56 12.71
CA ALA A 201 0.51 30.79 12.09
C ALA A 201 0.27 31.21 10.63
N ARG A 202 0.34 32.52 10.34
CA ARG A 202 0.18 33.05 8.98
C ARG A 202 1.39 32.65 8.11
N ILE A 203 2.61 32.70 8.65
CA ILE A 203 3.80 32.23 7.96
C ILE A 203 3.69 30.74 7.61
N LEU A 204 3.23 29.92 8.56
CA LEU A 204 3.04 28.48 8.34
C LEU A 204 2.07 28.23 7.19
N LEU A 205 0.87 28.80 7.25
CA LEU A 205 -0.22 28.51 6.31
C LEU A 205 0.02 29.10 4.92
N TRP A 206 0.59 30.31 4.83
CA TRP A 206 0.69 31.05 3.58
C TRP A 206 2.07 31.06 2.94
N HIS A 207 3.13 30.70 3.68
CA HIS A 207 4.52 30.76 3.15
C HIS A 207 5.19 29.39 3.20
N ILE A 208 4.97 28.55 4.22
CA ILE A 208 5.62 27.27 4.36
C ILE A 208 4.82 26.15 3.68
N VAL A 209 3.54 26.00 4.05
CA VAL A 209 2.69 24.91 3.54
C VAL A 209 2.55 24.94 2.02
N PRO A 210 2.33 26.09 1.33
CA PRO A 210 2.21 26.10 -0.12
C PRO A 210 3.48 25.61 -0.84
N VAL A 211 4.65 25.96 -0.32
CA VAL A 211 5.96 25.52 -0.85
C VAL A 211 6.18 24.02 -0.59
N ALA A 212 5.77 23.53 0.57
CA ALA A 212 5.86 22.12 0.95
C ALA A 212 4.80 21.23 0.25
N ALA A 213 3.69 21.81 -0.21
CA ALA A 213 2.52 21.08 -0.70
C ALA A 213 2.80 20.05 -1.82
N PRO A 214 3.64 20.31 -2.84
CA PRO A 214 3.95 19.31 -3.85
C PRO A 214 4.57 18.04 -3.25
N GLN A 215 5.51 18.20 -2.32
CA GLN A 215 6.19 17.09 -1.66
C GLN A 215 5.27 16.37 -0.67
N MET A 216 4.39 17.11 0.03
CA MET A 216 3.36 16.51 0.88
C MET A 216 2.36 15.67 0.09
N LEU A 217 1.99 16.10 -1.12
CA LEU A 217 1.12 15.32 -2.00
C LEU A 217 1.79 14.05 -2.51
N ALA A 218 3.07 14.12 -2.88
CA ALA A 218 3.84 12.93 -3.23
C ALA A 218 3.91 11.95 -2.05
N LEU A 219 4.15 12.45 -0.84
CA LEU A 219 4.15 11.64 0.38
C LEU A 219 2.78 10.99 0.64
N ALA A 220 1.67 11.69 0.37
CA ALA A 220 0.34 11.13 0.51
C ALA A 220 0.13 9.92 -0.41
N GLY A 221 0.61 9.98 -1.66
CA GLY A 221 0.62 8.82 -2.57
C GLY A 221 1.42 7.64 -2.02
N VAL A 222 2.64 7.90 -1.57
CA VAL A 222 3.50 6.87 -0.97
C VAL A 222 2.88 6.28 0.32
N SER A 223 2.12 7.08 1.09
CA SER A 223 1.44 6.62 2.31
C SER A 223 0.42 5.52 2.02
N VAL A 224 -0.21 5.52 0.85
CA VAL A 224 -1.14 4.45 0.42
C VAL A 224 -0.38 3.13 0.25
N SER A 225 0.77 3.13 -0.41
CA SER A 225 1.59 1.92 -0.58
C SER A 225 2.09 1.38 0.76
N MET A 226 2.50 2.28 1.68
CA MET A 226 2.89 1.90 3.05
C MET A 226 1.74 1.28 3.83
N ALA A 227 0.54 1.86 3.71
CA ALA A 227 -0.66 1.37 4.38
C ALA A 227 -1.07 -0.02 3.87
N PHE A 228 -0.95 -0.30 2.57
CA PHE A 228 -1.18 -1.65 2.03
C PHE A 228 -0.23 -2.67 2.66
N GLY A 229 1.07 -2.38 2.71
CA GLY A 229 2.05 -3.28 3.32
C GLY A 229 1.75 -3.57 4.80
N ALA A 230 1.34 -2.56 5.56
CA ALA A 230 0.95 -2.72 6.96
C ALA A 230 -0.40 -3.45 7.11
N ALA A 231 -1.37 -3.20 6.20
CA ALA A 231 -2.69 -3.81 6.24
C ALA A 231 -2.62 -5.33 6.15
N VAL A 232 -1.76 -5.89 5.30
CA VAL A 232 -1.59 -7.36 5.19
C VAL A 232 -1.23 -7.96 6.55
N ALA A 233 -0.23 -7.39 7.25
CA ALA A 233 0.20 -7.89 8.56
C ALA A 233 -0.91 -7.76 9.62
N VAL A 234 -1.60 -6.62 9.65
CA VAL A 234 -2.68 -6.37 10.61
C VAL A 234 -3.88 -7.28 10.36
N GLU A 235 -4.29 -7.43 9.10
CA GLU A 235 -5.43 -8.27 8.74
C GLU A 235 -5.17 -9.75 9.04
N VAL A 236 -3.94 -10.23 8.80
CA VAL A 236 -3.58 -11.63 9.09
C VAL A 236 -3.52 -11.90 10.59
N ILE A 237 -2.82 -11.03 11.34
CA ILE A 237 -2.58 -11.28 12.78
C ILE A 237 -3.84 -11.05 13.61
N CYS A 238 -4.62 -10.04 13.26
CA CYS A 238 -5.83 -9.66 13.99
C CYS A 238 -7.11 -10.30 13.42
N ASP A 239 -6.97 -11.23 12.48
CA ASP A 239 -8.07 -11.95 11.80
C ASP A 239 -9.15 -11.02 11.20
N PHE A 240 -8.71 -9.87 10.67
CA PHE A 240 -9.61 -8.97 9.94
C PHE A 240 -9.87 -9.50 8.52
N PRO A 241 -11.14 -9.66 8.13
CA PRO A 241 -11.51 -10.25 6.85
C PRO A 241 -11.30 -9.30 5.67
N GLY A 242 -10.06 -8.85 5.43
CA GLY A 242 -9.68 -7.96 4.34
C GLY A 242 -9.02 -8.66 3.16
N VAL A 243 -8.54 -7.85 2.21
CA VAL A 243 -7.86 -8.31 0.98
C VAL A 243 -6.48 -8.90 1.30
N GLY A 244 -5.76 -8.34 2.27
CA GLY A 244 -4.45 -8.87 2.70
C GLY A 244 -4.57 -10.24 3.34
N GLN A 245 -5.58 -10.44 4.21
CA GLN A 245 -5.87 -11.75 4.77
C GLN A 245 -6.29 -12.74 3.66
N LEU A 246 -7.11 -12.29 2.71
CA LEU A 246 -7.51 -13.11 1.57
C LEU A 246 -6.30 -13.54 0.74
N ALA A 247 -5.36 -12.61 0.47
CA ALA A 247 -4.13 -12.91 -0.25
C ALA A 247 -3.23 -13.91 0.52
N TRP A 248 -3.12 -13.76 1.84
CA TRP A 248 -2.41 -14.70 2.69
C TRP A 248 -3.00 -16.11 2.64
N LYS A 249 -4.33 -16.22 2.82
CA LYS A 249 -5.04 -17.51 2.71
C LYS A 249 -4.91 -18.12 1.32
N ALA A 250 -4.99 -17.30 0.26
CA ALA A 250 -4.78 -17.74 -1.11
C ALA A 250 -3.34 -18.27 -1.34
N ALA A 251 -2.34 -17.63 -0.73
CA ALA A 251 -0.95 -18.08 -0.80
C ALA A 251 -0.76 -19.43 -0.10
N LEU A 252 -1.33 -19.62 1.09
CA LEU A 252 -1.29 -20.89 1.81
C LEU A 252 -2.00 -22.00 1.03
N ALA A 253 -3.17 -21.71 0.49
CA ALA A 253 -3.96 -22.66 -0.31
C ALA A 253 -3.44 -22.81 -1.76
N ARG A 254 -2.39 -22.08 -2.13
CA ARG A 254 -1.81 -22.07 -3.49
C ARG A 254 -2.84 -21.79 -4.60
N ASP A 255 -3.84 -20.96 -4.28
CA ASP A 255 -4.87 -20.54 -5.24
C ASP A 255 -4.27 -19.52 -6.22
N LEU A 256 -3.68 -20.03 -7.29
CA LEU A 256 -2.95 -19.24 -8.27
C LEU A 256 -3.83 -18.17 -8.94
N PRO A 257 -5.06 -18.45 -9.44
CA PRO A 257 -5.90 -17.42 -10.04
C PRO A 257 -6.21 -16.27 -9.09
N LEU A 258 -6.58 -16.58 -7.84
CA LEU A 258 -6.91 -15.59 -6.83
C LEU A 258 -5.67 -14.75 -6.47
N LEU A 259 -4.52 -15.39 -6.21
CA LEU A 259 -3.32 -14.71 -5.78
C LEU A 259 -2.77 -13.77 -6.86
N VAL A 260 -2.70 -14.22 -8.11
CA VAL A 260 -2.27 -13.39 -9.25
C VAL A 260 -3.19 -12.20 -9.42
N THR A 261 -4.51 -12.42 -9.41
CA THR A 261 -5.49 -11.34 -9.53
C THR A 261 -5.36 -10.31 -8.42
N LEU A 262 -5.26 -10.75 -7.15
CA LEU A 262 -5.10 -9.83 -6.01
C LEU A 262 -3.81 -9.02 -6.11
N THR A 263 -2.69 -9.66 -6.46
CA THR A 263 -1.40 -8.98 -6.62
C THR A 263 -1.46 -7.93 -7.73
N MET A 264 -2.03 -8.27 -8.89
CA MET A 264 -2.18 -7.32 -9.99
C MET A 264 -3.08 -6.13 -9.61
N LEU A 265 -4.20 -6.37 -8.93
CA LEU A 265 -5.11 -5.30 -8.50
C LEU A 265 -4.48 -4.39 -7.44
N VAL A 266 -3.80 -4.94 -6.44
CA VAL A 266 -3.09 -4.15 -5.43
C VAL A 266 -1.96 -3.33 -6.06
N THR A 267 -1.20 -3.94 -6.98
CA THR A 267 -0.15 -3.23 -7.73
C THR A 267 -0.75 -2.11 -8.57
N LEU A 268 -1.84 -2.37 -9.27
CA LEU A 268 -2.56 -1.36 -10.04
C LEU A 268 -3.03 -0.20 -9.17
N ALA A 269 -3.68 -0.49 -8.04
CA ALA A 269 -4.20 0.52 -7.12
C ALA A 269 -3.08 1.40 -6.54
N THR A 270 -1.98 0.80 -6.11
CA THR A 270 -0.82 1.54 -5.56
C THR A 270 -0.13 2.39 -6.61
N GLN A 271 0.07 1.87 -7.81
CA GLN A 271 0.70 2.61 -8.91
C GLN A 271 -0.19 3.74 -9.44
N MET A 272 -1.50 3.54 -9.52
CA MET A 272 -2.42 4.62 -9.88
C MET A 272 -2.37 5.76 -8.86
N THR A 273 -2.35 5.43 -7.57
CA THR A 273 -2.27 6.43 -6.50
C THR A 273 -0.97 7.22 -6.56
N ASN A 274 0.16 6.53 -6.77
CA ASN A 274 1.48 7.17 -6.93
C ASN A 274 1.52 8.06 -8.18
N ALA A 275 1.04 7.56 -9.32
CA ALA A 275 1.01 8.34 -10.56
C ALA A 275 0.14 9.60 -10.44
N LEU A 276 -1.01 9.52 -9.77
CA LEU A 276 -1.86 10.67 -9.49
C LEU A 276 -1.15 11.68 -8.58
N ALA A 277 -0.48 11.22 -7.52
CA ALA A 277 0.29 12.07 -6.62
C ALA A 277 1.43 12.79 -7.35
N ASP A 278 2.16 12.09 -8.22
CA ASP A 278 3.24 12.65 -9.03
C ASP A 278 2.75 13.69 -10.04
N MET A 279 1.63 13.42 -10.71
CA MET A 279 1.03 14.38 -11.65
C MET A 279 0.60 15.67 -10.96
N VAL A 280 -0.01 15.59 -9.78
CA VAL A 280 -0.45 16.76 -9.01
C VAL A 280 0.75 17.53 -8.45
N SER A 281 1.78 16.81 -7.98
CA SER A 281 3.03 17.39 -7.45
C SER A 281 3.83 18.10 -8.54
N GLY A 282 3.99 17.47 -9.71
CA GLY A 282 4.73 18.01 -10.83
C GLY A 282 4.12 19.29 -11.39
N ARG A 283 2.79 19.34 -11.53
CA ARG A 283 2.08 20.55 -11.97
C ARG A 283 2.28 21.76 -11.05
N ARG A 284 2.34 21.53 -9.74
CA ARG A 284 2.55 22.61 -8.77
C ARG A 284 3.99 23.11 -8.75
N ALA A 285 4.95 22.25 -8.98
CA ALA A 285 6.36 22.63 -9.09
C ALA A 285 6.62 23.52 -10.32
N GLU A 286 5.97 23.25 -11.48
CA GLU A 286 6.06 24.08 -12.68
C GLU A 286 5.41 25.46 -12.53
N VAL A 287 4.37 25.60 -11.70
CA VAL A 287 3.69 26.91 -11.46
C VAL A 287 4.50 27.80 -10.50
N GLN A 288 5.40 27.22 -9.70
CA GLN A 288 6.22 27.93 -8.72
C GLN A 288 7.61 28.31 -9.26
N ALA A 289 8.03 27.76 -10.39
CA ALA A 289 9.27 28.08 -11.09
C ALA A 289 9.07 29.20 -12.12
#